data_3385c5bba0dac41d478b54349cc3e5ec
#
_entry.id   3385c5bba0dac41d478b54349cc3e5ec
#
_cell.length_a   1.000
_cell.length_b   1.000
_cell.length_c   1.000
_cell.angle_alpha   90.00
_cell.angle_beta   90.00
_cell.angle_gamma   90.00
#
_symmetry.space_group_name_H-M   'P 1'
#
loop_
_entity.id
_entity.type
_entity.pdbx_description
1 polymer ?
#
loop_
_entity_poly.entity_id
_entity_poly.type
_entity_poly.pdbx_seq_one_letter_code
_entity_poly.pdbx_strand_id
1 'polypeptide(L)'
;PTRDQIVAWLRSMVYDPAIVTDELIEQRLATASTPEGREINKRMYSRATMEMITAAMRGPDAVQGFAHLPRIQAPTLLTWGRDDRVNPLDGALLPLRLIPNCELHVFSRCGHWAMIEQKAAFEQVVTGFLLR
;
A
#
# COMPACT_ATOMS: atom_id res chain seq x y z
N PRO A 1 -10.53 -4.71 -17.27
CA PRO A 1 -10.55 -3.26 -17.03
C PRO A 1 -10.32 -2.49 -18.33
N THR A 2 -10.87 -1.27 -18.42
CA THR A 2 -10.59 -0.36 -19.54
C THR A 2 -9.32 0.44 -19.26
N ARG A 3 -8.74 1.05 -20.32
CA ARG A 3 -7.58 1.94 -20.17
C ARG A 3 -7.87 3.08 -19.18
N ASP A 4 -9.03 3.70 -19.28
CA ASP A 4 -9.41 4.80 -18.40
C ASP A 4 -9.52 4.37 -16.92
N GLN A 5 -10.01 3.16 -16.67
CA GLN A 5 -10.04 2.60 -15.31
C GLN A 5 -8.63 2.38 -14.77
N ILE A 6 -7.70 1.88 -15.59
CA ILE A 6 -6.30 1.73 -15.20
C ILE A 6 -5.65 3.08 -14.92
N VAL A 7 -5.87 4.09 -15.77
CA VAL A 7 -5.36 5.46 -15.57
C VAL A 7 -5.87 6.05 -14.27
N ALA A 8 -7.18 5.98 -14.02
CA ALA A 8 -7.79 6.51 -12.80
C ALA A 8 -7.22 5.81 -11.55
N TRP A 9 -7.08 4.49 -11.60
CA TRP A 9 -6.51 3.71 -10.51
C TRP A 9 -5.05 4.08 -10.26
N LEU A 10 -4.19 4.11 -11.28
CA LEU A 10 -2.79 4.47 -11.15
C LEU A 10 -2.61 5.88 -10.57
N ARG A 11 -3.39 6.86 -11.06
CA ARG A 11 -3.35 8.24 -10.56
C ARG A 11 -3.82 8.38 -9.11
N SER A 12 -4.69 7.50 -8.64
CA SER A 12 -5.10 7.48 -7.23
C SER A 12 -4.00 7.01 -6.30
N MET A 13 -3.06 6.19 -6.79
CA MET A 13 -1.96 5.60 -6.02
C MET A 13 -0.82 6.57 -5.75
N VAL A 14 -0.64 7.60 -6.58
CA VAL A 14 0.56 8.44 -6.57
C VAL A 14 0.25 9.88 -6.15
N TYR A 15 1.25 10.55 -5.58
CA TYR A 15 1.19 11.98 -5.29
C TYR A 15 1.27 12.80 -6.57
N ASP A 16 2.29 12.55 -7.40
CA ASP A 16 2.48 13.23 -8.68
C ASP A 16 1.99 12.37 -9.85
N PRO A 17 0.87 12.76 -10.50
CA PRO A 17 0.35 12.02 -11.66
C PRO A 17 1.32 11.94 -12.84
N ALA A 18 2.35 12.79 -12.91
CA ALA A 18 3.32 12.81 -14.01
C ALA A 18 4.15 11.50 -14.10
N ILE A 19 4.29 10.76 -12.99
CA ILE A 19 4.96 9.45 -13.01
C ILE A 19 4.13 8.35 -13.68
N VAL A 20 2.85 8.58 -13.91
CA VAL A 20 1.95 7.65 -14.59
C VAL A 20 2.10 7.82 -16.10
N THR A 21 3.13 7.19 -16.66
CA THR A 21 3.43 7.23 -18.08
C THR A 21 2.52 6.31 -18.90
N ASP A 22 2.41 6.57 -20.20
CA ASP A 22 1.66 5.68 -21.11
C ASP A 22 2.22 4.26 -21.10
N GLU A 23 3.54 4.11 -21.02
CA GLU A 23 4.19 2.80 -20.92
C GLU A 23 3.74 2.02 -19.67
N LEU A 24 3.70 2.68 -18.51
CA LEU A 24 3.19 2.07 -17.27
C LEU A 24 1.71 1.68 -17.40
N ILE A 25 0.90 2.53 -18.03
CA ILE A 25 -0.52 2.26 -18.26
C ILE A 25 -0.68 1.02 -19.14
N GLU A 26 0.01 0.95 -20.26
CA GLU A 26 -0.10 -0.18 -21.20
C GLU A 26 0.42 -1.48 -20.56
N GLN A 27 1.50 -1.44 -19.82
CA GLN A 27 2.01 -2.60 -19.09
C GLN A 27 0.97 -3.13 -18.08
N ARG A 28 0.34 -2.25 -17.32
CA ARG A 28 -0.68 -2.62 -16.34
C ARG A 28 -1.95 -3.14 -17.00
N LEU A 29 -2.37 -2.50 -18.08
CA LEU A 29 -3.53 -2.93 -18.86
C LEU A 29 -3.29 -4.33 -19.46
N ALA A 30 -2.14 -4.57 -20.05
CA ALA A 30 -1.77 -5.87 -20.62
C ALA A 30 -1.83 -6.97 -19.54
N THR A 31 -1.18 -6.75 -18.38
CA THR A 31 -1.20 -7.70 -17.26
C THR A 31 -2.61 -7.96 -16.74
N ALA A 32 -3.40 -6.90 -16.53
CA ALA A 32 -4.76 -7.01 -16.02
C ALA A 32 -5.74 -7.66 -17.03
N SER A 33 -5.39 -7.68 -18.31
CA SER A 33 -6.20 -8.22 -19.41
C SER A 33 -5.91 -9.70 -19.71
N THR A 34 -4.89 -10.30 -19.10
CA THR A 34 -4.68 -11.75 -19.20
C THR A 34 -5.83 -12.53 -18.56
N PRO A 35 -6.06 -13.80 -18.93
CA PRO A 35 -7.06 -14.63 -18.27
C PRO A 35 -6.85 -14.68 -16.73
N GLU A 36 -5.61 -14.88 -16.30
CA GLU A 36 -5.21 -14.92 -14.90
C GLU A 36 -5.42 -13.57 -14.20
N GLY A 37 -5.01 -12.48 -14.85
CA GLY A 37 -5.20 -11.12 -14.35
C GLY A 37 -6.67 -10.77 -14.16
N ARG A 38 -7.52 -11.17 -15.08
CA ARG A 38 -8.99 -11.00 -14.97
C ARG A 38 -9.57 -11.80 -13.82
N GLU A 39 -9.14 -13.04 -13.65
CA GLU A 39 -9.62 -13.89 -12.55
C GLU A 39 -9.19 -13.34 -11.19
N ILE A 40 -7.92 -12.92 -11.05
CA ILE A 40 -7.40 -12.28 -9.83
C ILE A 40 -8.19 -11.01 -9.53
N ASN A 41 -8.37 -10.12 -10.51
CA ASN A 41 -9.13 -8.88 -10.32
C ASN A 41 -10.58 -9.17 -9.89
N LYS A 42 -11.24 -10.15 -10.53
CA LYS A 42 -12.59 -10.56 -10.16
C LYS A 42 -12.67 -11.06 -8.70
N ARG A 43 -11.70 -11.87 -8.28
CA ARG A 43 -11.65 -12.38 -6.90
C ARG A 43 -11.36 -11.28 -5.88
N MET A 44 -10.37 -10.42 -6.15
CA MET A 44 -9.95 -9.36 -5.20
C MET A 44 -10.97 -8.24 -5.08
N TYR A 45 -11.59 -7.82 -6.19
CA TYR A 45 -12.47 -6.65 -6.24
C TYR A 45 -13.95 -7.01 -6.46
N SER A 46 -14.33 -8.27 -6.22
CA SER A 46 -15.74 -8.65 -6.24
C SER A 46 -16.49 -7.95 -5.11
N ARG A 47 -17.76 -7.70 -5.33
CA ARG A 47 -18.64 -7.15 -4.29
C ARG A 47 -18.60 -7.99 -3.01
N ALA A 48 -18.64 -9.31 -3.14
CA ALA A 48 -18.58 -10.23 -2.01
C ALA A 48 -17.27 -10.09 -1.22
N THR A 49 -16.11 -9.96 -1.91
CA THR A 49 -14.83 -9.74 -1.27
C THR A 49 -14.78 -8.40 -0.55
N MET A 50 -15.30 -7.33 -1.17
CA MET A 50 -15.36 -6.01 -0.54
C MET A 50 -16.27 -5.98 0.67
N GLU A 51 -17.42 -6.64 0.61
CA GLU A 51 -18.34 -6.78 1.73
C GLU A 51 -17.69 -7.58 2.87
N MET A 52 -16.98 -8.67 2.57
CA MET A 52 -16.25 -9.47 3.55
C MET A 52 -15.14 -8.66 4.23
N ILE A 53 -14.32 -7.94 3.47
CA ILE A 53 -13.26 -7.07 4.01
C ILE A 53 -13.86 -5.98 4.89
N THR A 54 -14.92 -5.32 4.42
CA THR A 54 -15.60 -4.26 5.18
C THR A 54 -16.19 -4.80 6.50
N ALA A 55 -16.79 -5.98 6.45
CA ALA A 55 -17.34 -6.63 7.66
C ALA A 55 -16.22 -6.99 8.65
N ALA A 56 -15.09 -7.54 8.15
CA ALA A 56 -13.93 -7.84 8.98
C ALA A 56 -13.33 -6.60 9.63
N MET A 57 -13.26 -5.48 8.90
CA MET A 57 -12.73 -4.20 9.42
C MET A 57 -13.67 -3.50 10.41
N ARG A 58 -14.95 -3.79 10.41
CA ARG A 58 -15.96 -3.18 11.29
C ARG A 58 -16.46 -4.11 12.39
N GLY A 59 -16.13 -5.39 12.30
CA GLY A 59 -16.58 -6.40 13.25
C GLY A 59 -15.88 -6.30 14.61
N PRO A 60 -16.39 -7.03 15.63
CA PRO A 60 -15.76 -7.08 16.95
C PRO A 60 -14.32 -7.61 16.91
N ASP A 61 -13.97 -8.37 15.86
CA ASP A 61 -12.65 -8.93 15.64
C ASP A 61 -11.69 -7.99 14.89
N ALA A 62 -12.13 -6.79 14.48
CA ALA A 62 -11.28 -5.83 13.80
C ALA A 62 -10.03 -5.45 14.62
N VAL A 63 -10.18 -5.35 15.93
CA VAL A 63 -9.08 -5.09 16.87
C VAL A 63 -8.17 -6.32 17.02
N GLN A 64 -8.69 -7.54 16.85
CA GLN A 64 -7.90 -8.77 16.95
C GLN A 64 -6.84 -8.87 15.84
N GLY A 65 -7.08 -8.27 14.68
CA GLY A 65 -6.08 -8.17 13.60
C GLY A 65 -4.77 -7.54 14.05
N PHE A 66 -4.80 -6.69 15.07
CA PHE A 66 -3.61 -6.04 15.65
C PHE A 66 -3.08 -6.74 16.91
N ALA A 67 -3.76 -7.74 17.46
CA ALA A 67 -3.41 -8.40 18.72
C ALA A 67 -2.05 -9.12 18.67
N HIS A 68 -1.53 -9.45 17.49
CA HIS A 68 -0.21 -10.07 17.30
C HIS A 68 0.93 -9.06 17.26
N LEU A 69 0.69 -7.78 16.96
CA LEU A 69 1.73 -6.76 16.80
C LEU A 69 2.65 -6.60 18.03
N PRO A 70 2.16 -6.64 19.28
CA PRO A 70 3.03 -6.57 20.46
C PRO A 70 3.98 -7.76 20.60
N ARG A 71 3.77 -8.85 19.84
CA ARG A 71 4.63 -10.04 19.87
C ARG A 71 5.78 -9.98 18.86
N ILE A 72 5.82 -8.96 18.01
CA ILE A 72 6.90 -8.77 17.03
C ILE A 72 8.17 -8.36 17.80
N GLN A 73 9.17 -9.23 17.82
CA GLN A 73 10.45 -9.00 18.50
C GLN A 73 11.50 -8.37 17.57
N ALA A 74 11.34 -8.59 16.28
CA ALA A 74 12.28 -8.08 15.29
C ALA A 74 12.25 -6.54 15.24
N PRO A 75 13.41 -5.88 15.04
CA PRO A 75 13.43 -4.48 14.64
C PRO A 75 12.55 -4.27 13.41
N THR A 76 11.67 -3.29 13.47
CA THR A 76 10.65 -3.06 12.44
C THR A 76 10.73 -1.63 11.93
N LEU A 77 10.79 -1.47 10.62
CA LEU A 77 10.67 -0.18 9.95
C LEU A 77 9.35 -0.14 9.18
N LEU A 78 8.51 0.83 9.53
CA LEU A 78 7.36 1.20 8.71
C LEU A 78 7.76 2.34 7.78
N THR A 79 7.46 2.22 6.51
CA THR A 79 7.63 3.28 5.52
C THR A 79 6.27 3.71 4.99
N TRP A 80 6.04 5.03 4.87
CA TRP A 80 4.73 5.53 4.49
C TRP A 80 4.81 6.79 3.63
N GLY A 81 3.95 6.87 2.62
CA GLY A 81 3.75 8.13 1.90
C GLY A 81 2.82 9.05 2.72
N ARG A 82 3.25 10.31 2.96
CA ARG A 82 2.43 11.29 3.70
C ARG A 82 1.07 11.52 3.04
N ASP A 83 1.05 11.48 1.72
CA ASP A 83 -0.11 11.83 0.90
C ASP A 83 -0.79 10.57 0.31
N ASP A 84 -0.61 9.41 0.95
CA ASP A 84 -1.21 8.14 0.55
C ASP A 84 -2.74 8.21 0.72
N ARG A 85 -3.45 8.09 -0.40
CA ARG A 85 -4.92 8.12 -0.45
C ARG A 85 -5.55 6.73 -0.35
N VAL A 86 -4.74 5.69 -0.48
CA VAL A 86 -5.18 4.29 -0.38
C VAL A 86 -5.14 3.84 1.07
N ASN A 87 -3.99 4.07 1.71
CA ASN A 87 -3.78 3.81 3.12
C ASN A 87 -3.37 5.12 3.82
N PRO A 88 -4.30 5.87 4.39
CA PRO A 88 -3.98 7.11 5.09
C PRO A 88 -2.92 6.91 6.17
N LEU A 89 -2.04 7.91 6.34
CA LEU A 89 -0.90 7.87 7.28
C LEU A 89 -1.32 7.52 8.71
N ASP A 90 -2.51 7.92 9.12
CA ASP A 90 -3.04 7.61 10.46
C ASP A 90 -3.06 6.10 10.73
N GLY A 91 -3.20 5.27 9.69
CA GLY A 91 -3.14 3.82 9.78
C GLY A 91 -1.78 3.27 10.25
N ALA A 92 -0.69 4.03 10.10
CA ALA A 92 0.64 3.63 10.55
C ALA A 92 0.84 3.85 12.07
N LEU A 93 0.06 4.72 12.69
CA LEU A 93 0.30 5.15 14.08
C LEU A 93 0.00 4.05 15.09
N LEU A 94 -1.03 3.24 14.85
CA LEU A 94 -1.36 2.14 15.76
C LEU A 94 -0.30 1.02 15.71
N PRO A 95 0.11 0.50 14.55
CA PRO A 95 1.25 -0.43 14.46
C PRO A 95 2.53 0.13 15.09
N LEU A 96 2.86 1.39 14.82
CA LEU A 96 4.03 2.06 15.42
C LEU A 96 4.02 2.01 16.95
N ARG A 97 2.86 2.15 17.57
CA ARG A 97 2.71 2.11 19.04
C ARG A 97 2.68 0.72 19.62
N LEU A 98 2.19 -0.26 18.87
CA LEU A 98 2.00 -1.63 19.34
C LEU A 98 3.23 -2.51 19.15
N ILE A 99 4.04 -2.27 18.13
CA ILE A 99 5.27 -3.03 17.88
C ILE A 99 6.38 -2.46 18.76
N PRO A 100 6.98 -3.25 19.70
CA PRO A 100 7.90 -2.73 20.70
C PRO A 100 9.15 -2.04 20.15
N ASN A 101 9.71 -2.55 19.04
CA ASN A 101 10.91 -2.02 18.41
C ASN A 101 10.59 -1.58 16.99
N CYS A 102 9.82 -0.50 16.87
CA CYS A 102 9.30 0.01 15.60
C CYS A 102 9.71 1.46 15.36
N GLU A 103 10.16 1.73 14.16
CA GLU A 103 10.41 3.08 13.64
C GLU A 103 9.44 3.36 12.49
N LEU A 104 9.05 4.62 12.32
CA LEU A 104 8.24 5.07 11.18
C LEU A 104 9.00 6.15 10.41
N HIS A 105 9.18 5.92 9.10
CA HIS A 105 9.66 6.94 8.18
C HIS A 105 8.56 7.38 7.22
N VAL A 106 8.28 8.68 7.19
CA VAL A 106 7.24 9.27 6.36
C VAL A 106 7.87 10.10 5.25
N PHE A 107 7.56 9.74 3.99
CA PHE A 107 8.02 10.48 2.82
C PHE A 107 7.02 11.58 2.48
N SER A 108 7.49 12.83 2.43
CA SER A 108 6.67 13.96 1.96
C SER A 108 6.48 13.92 0.44
N ARG A 109 5.38 14.47 -0.06
CA ARG A 109 5.04 14.49 -1.49
C ARG A 109 5.10 13.09 -2.10
N CYS A 110 4.49 12.14 -1.40
CA CYS A 110 4.54 10.72 -1.70
C CYS A 110 3.18 10.09 -1.44
N GLY A 111 2.68 9.33 -2.38
CA GLY A 111 1.46 8.55 -2.29
C GLY A 111 1.73 7.13 -1.82
N HIS A 112 1.04 6.17 -2.44
CA HIS A 112 1.06 4.76 -2.02
C HIS A 112 2.34 4.02 -2.42
N TRP A 113 3.09 4.51 -3.41
CA TRP A 113 4.24 3.82 -3.96
C TRP A 113 5.58 4.47 -3.59
N ALA A 114 5.86 4.57 -2.29
CA ALA A 114 7.07 5.21 -1.77
C ALA A 114 8.35 4.71 -2.45
N MET A 115 8.45 3.42 -2.76
CA MET A 115 9.60 2.81 -3.44
C MET A 115 9.78 3.28 -4.90
N ILE A 116 8.75 3.86 -5.50
CA ILE A 116 8.79 4.40 -6.87
C ILE A 116 8.87 5.93 -6.82
N GLU A 117 7.98 6.55 -6.05
CA GLU A 117 7.84 8.01 -5.99
C GLU A 117 9.02 8.70 -5.30
N GLN A 118 9.62 8.03 -4.32
CA GLN A 118 10.75 8.53 -3.52
C GLN A 118 11.91 7.53 -3.53
N LYS A 119 12.20 6.94 -4.69
CA LYS A 119 13.11 5.79 -4.84
C LYS A 119 14.43 5.98 -4.09
N ALA A 120 15.17 7.06 -4.36
CA ALA A 120 16.48 7.28 -3.75
C ALA A 120 16.39 7.40 -2.21
N ALA A 121 15.44 8.16 -1.70
CA ALA A 121 15.23 8.32 -0.26
C ALA A 121 14.75 7.01 0.38
N PHE A 122 13.85 6.27 -0.29
CA PHE A 122 13.38 4.97 0.16
C PHE A 122 14.53 3.97 0.29
N GLU A 123 15.36 3.83 -0.76
CA GLU A 123 16.51 2.93 -0.75
C GLU A 123 17.52 3.30 0.35
N GLN A 124 17.79 4.58 0.55
CA GLN A 124 18.68 5.06 1.62
C GLN A 124 18.14 4.69 3.02
N VAL A 125 16.87 4.94 3.27
CA VAL A 125 16.24 4.67 4.57
C VAL A 125 16.20 3.17 4.86
N VAL A 126 15.76 2.35 3.90
CA VAL A 126 15.64 0.90 4.05
C VAL A 126 17.01 0.26 4.21
N THR A 127 17.99 0.62 3.35
CA THR A 127 19.36 0.11 3.46
C THR A 127 20.01 0.52 4.78
N GLY A 128 19.86 1.77 5.19
CA GLY A 128 20.38 2.25 6.47
C GLY A 128 19.76 1.52 7.67
N PHE A 129 18.49 1.14 7.59
CA PHE A 129 17.85 0.32 8.62
C PHE A 129 18.38 -1.12 8.64
N LEU A 130 18.53 -1.75 7.49
CA LEU A 130 18.96 -3.15 7.38
C LEU A 130 20.45 -3.39 7.75
N LEU A 131 21.26 -2.35 7.70
CA LEU A 131 22.71 -2.42 7.97
C LEU A 131 23.09 -2.02 9.41
N ARG A 132 22.12 -1.85 10.30
CA ARG A 132 22.34 -1.50 11.71
C ARG A 132 22.81 -2.66 12.58
#